data_ec7889274251ea3cb6365f82f7971614
#
_entry.id   ec7889274251ea3cb6365f82f7971614
#
_cell.length_a   1.000
_cell.length_b   1.000
_cell.length_c   1.000
_cell.angle_alpha   90.00
_cell.angle_beta   90.00
_cell.angle_gamma   90.00
#
_symmetry.space_group_name_H-M   'P 1'
#
loop_
_entity.id
_entity.type
_entity.pdbx_description
1 polymer ?
#
loop_
_entity_poly.entity_id
_entity_poly.type
_entity_poly.pdbx_seq_one_letter_code
_entity_poly.pdbx_strand_id
1 'polypeptide(L)'
;MPLHSLQHLSPTAVLGLWRLTETPAELWPLLPHPKAYQQLMPAKADAKRQAQWLGGRVLIHRLLVETQPSPSSAILVHNDATGRPLLAGASPDLTVSLSHSGTWVAAILAQNSRVGVDVEEIRDKAYRLASKFLAANEWAAAQAASQADTPDASAHYSLLWSAKETLYKLAAQRGIIFKTQLLLGEFEPRESGEIPATLVLGGVQTRHCICYSKPSPGYVLTYCHESPA
;
A
#
# COMPACT_ATOMS: atom_id res chain seq x y z
N MET A 1 -22.03 1.83 3.48
CA MET A 1 -20.70 1.77 4.14
C MET A 1 -19.64 1.76 3.04
N PRO A 2 -18.61 2.57 3.09
CA PRO A 2 -17.68 2.79 1.97
C PRO A 2 -16.51 1.80 1.90
N LEU A 3 -16.58 0.62 2.54
CA LEU A 3 -15.74 -0.51 2.16
C LEU A 3 -16.04 -0.81 0.70
N HIS A 4 -15.09 -0.46 -0.18
CA HIS A 4 -15.26 -0.59 -1.62
C HIS A 4 -15.10 -2.05 -2.06
N SER A 5 -14.05 -2.70 -1.59
CA SER A 5 -13.79 -4.11 -1.87
C SER A 5 -13.00 -4.79 -0.76
N LEU A 6 -13.18 -6.09 -0.67
CA LEU A 6 -12.42 -7.00 0.16
C LEU A 6 -12.10 -8.22 -0.71
N GLN A 7 -10.82 -8.57 -0.79
CA GLN A 7 -10.33 -9.66 -1.63
C GLN A 7 -9.42 -10.57 -0.83
N HIS A 8 -9.77 -11.86 -0.74
CA HIS A 8 -8.86 -12.88 -0.23
C HIS A 8 -7.79 -13.18 -1.30
N LEU A 9 -6.54 -12.91 -0.99
CA LEU A 9 -5.39 -13.18 -1.86
C LEU A 9 -4.89 -14.61 -1.67
N SER A 10 -5.08 -15.14 -0.46
CA SER A 10 -4.82 -16.51 -0.07
C SER A 10 -5.68 -16.83 1.17
N PRO A 11 -5.68 -18.08 1.69
CA PRO A 11 -6.36 -18.40 2.94
C PRO A 11 -5.89 -17.56 4.14
N THR A 12 -4.68 -16.99 4.07
CA THR A 12 -4.04 -16.26 5.17
C THR A 12 -3.77 -14.78 4.87
N ALA A 13 -4.19 -14.29 3.69
CA ALA A 13 -3.96 -12.91 3.29
C ALA A 13 -5.21 -12.26 2.69
N VAL A 14 -5.54 -11.05 3.14
CA VAL A 14 -6.69 -10.28 2.69
C VAL A 14 -6.30 -8.85 2.37
N LEU A 15 -6.76 -8.36 1.23
CA LEU A 15 -6.63 -6.98 0.76
C LEU A 15 -7.98 -6.27 0.93
N GLY A 16 -7.97 -5.09 1.52
CA GLY A 16 -9.13 -4.22 1.61
C GLY A 16 -8.89 -2.87 0.96
N LEU A 17 -9.94 -2.36 0.35
CA LEU A 17 -9.94 -1.05 -0.26
C LEU A 17 -11.16 -0.26 0.24
N TRP A 18 -10.92 0.96 0.73
CA TRP A 18 -11.93 1.84 1.29
C TRP A 18 -11.94 3.17 0.56
N ARG A 19 -13.09 3.59 0.08
CA ARG A 19 -13.27 4.92 -0.49
C ARG A 19 -13.75 5.86 0.60
N LEU A 20 -12.88 6.77 1.03
CA LEU A 20 -13.20 7.77 2.06
C LEU A 20 -14.24 8.76 1.55
N THR A 21 -15.41 8.70 2.12
CA THR A 21 -16.52 9.68 1.98
C THR A 21 -16.87 10.29 3.31
N GLU A 22 -16.36 9.70 4.41
CA GLU A 22 -16.66 10.11 5.77
C GLU A 22 -15.75 11.22 6.27
N THR A 23 -16.30 12.01 7.13
CA THR A 23 -15.60 12.96 7.99
C THR A 23 -14.87 12.23 9.13
N PRO A 24 -13.87 12.85 9.77
CA PRO A 24 -13.26 12.28 10.98
C PRO A 24 -14.28 11.94 12.08
N ALA A 25 -15.31 12.78 12.27
CA ALA A 25 -16.34 12.56 13.28
C ALA A 25 -17.17 11.29 13.03
N GLU A 26 -17.40 10.95 11.76
CA GLU A 26 -18.12 9.73 11.36
C GLU A 26 -17.26 8.47 11.46
N LEU A 27 -15.93 8.60 11.35
CA LEU A 27 -15.00 7.47 11.44
C LEU A 27 -14.70 7.06 12.89
N TRP A 28 -14.72 8.01 13.85
CA TRP A 28 -14.42 7.72 15.26
C TRP A 28 -15.27 6.59 15.86
N PRO A 29 -16.60 6.58 15.70
CA PRO A 29 -17.46 5.52 16.25
C PRO A 29 -17.20 4.13 15.65
N LEU A 30 -16.52 4.05 14.50
CA LEU A 30 -16.21 2.79 13.83
C LEU A 30 -14.98 2.08 14.42
N LEU A 31 -14.20 2.77 15.26
CA LEU A 31 -13.03 2.20 15.92
C LEU A 31 -13.42 1.46 17.21
N PRO A 32 -12.84 0.29 17.50
CA PRO A 32 -13.17 -0.46 18.72
C PRO A 32 -12.71 0.24 20.01
N HIS A 33 -11.67 1.09 19.93
CA HIS A 33 -11.10 1.80 21.10
C HIS A 33 -10.85 3.29 20.81
N PRO A 34 -11.88 4.11 20.62
CA PRO A 34 -11.70 5.51 20.20
C PRO A 34 -10.79 6.31 21.13
N LYS A 35 -10.89 6.13 22.46
CA LYS A 35 -10.06 6.85 23.44
C LYS A 35 -8.57 6.55 23.31
N ALA A 36 -8.18 5.30 23.02
CA ALA A 36 -6.79 4.94 22.81
C ALA A 36 -6.25 5.57 21.52
N TYR A 37 -7.04 5.62 20.48
CA TYR A 37 -6.66 6.25 19.21
C TYR A 37 -6.54 7.77 19.28
N GLN A 38 -7.24 8.45 20.20
CA GLN A 38 -7.08 9.90 20.42
C GLN A 38 -5.65 10.27 20.80
N GLN A 39 -4.98 9.43 21.59
CA GLN A 39 -3.59 9.66 22.01
C GLN A 39 -2.56 9.37 20.90
N LEU A 40 -2.94 8.56 19.90
CA LEU A 40 -2.07 8.15 18.78
C LEU A 40 -2.24 9.04 17.55
N MET A 41 -3.30 9.86 17.50
CA MET A 41 -3.56 10.72 16.35
C MET A 41 -2.49 11.82 16.21
N PRO A 42 -1.96 12.07 15.00
CA PRO A 42 -1.00 13.14 14.78
C PRO A 42 -1.60 14.51 15.13
N ALA A 43 -1.00 15.21 16.07
CA ALA A 43 -1.53 16.48 16.65
C ALA A 43 -1.71 17.62 15.63
N LYS A 44 -1.01 17.60 14.48
CA LYS A 44 -1.04 18.65 13.45
C LYS A 44 -1.72 18.20 12.16
N ALA A 45 -2.50 17.12 12.18
CA ALA A 45 -3.20 16.65 10.99
C ALA A 45 -4.44 17.52 10.70
N ASP A 46 -4.58 17.97 9.45
CA ASP A 46 -5.83 18.58 8.96
C ASP A 46 -6.95 17.51 8.86
N ALA A 47 -8.19 17.95 8.61
CA ALA A 47 -9.35 17.06 8.56
C ALA A 47 -9.18 15.93 7.53
N LYS A 48 -8.58 16.21 6.36
CA LYS A 48 -8.32 15.21 5.33
C LYS A 48 -7.33 14.15 5.82
N ARG A 49 -6.24 14.58 6.42
CA ARG A 49 -5.21 13.69 6.97
C ARG A 49 -5.74 12.87 8.14
N GLN A 50 -6.59 13.48 8.99
CA GLN A 50 -7.28 12.76 10.07
C GLN A 50 -8.20 11.68 9.51
N ALA A 51 -9.01 11.98 8.50
CA ALA A 51 -9.90 11.00 7.87
C ALA A 51 -9.11 9.84 7.26
N GLN A 52 -8.02 10.12 6.52
CA GLN A 52 -7.13 9.08 5.99
C GLN A 52 -6.53 8.20 7.10
N TRP A 53 -6.06 8.83 8.16
CA TRP A 53 -5.47 8.12 9.30
C TRP A 53 -6.49 7.22 10.02
N LEU A 54 -7.69 7.73 10.28
CA LEU A 54 -8.79 6.99 10.91
C LEU A 54 -9.29 5.87 9.98
N GLY A 55 -9.53 6.18 8.71
CA GLY A 55 -9.99 5.22 7.72
C GLY A 55 -9.05 4.03 7.58
N GLY A 56 -7.72 4.27 7.66
CA GLY A 56 -6.73 3.20 7.68
C GLY A 56 -6.90 2.25 8.87
N ARG A 57 -7.15 2.79 10.07
CA ARG A 57 -7.37 1.97 11.27
C ARG A 57 -8.68 1.22 11.20
N VAL A 58 -9.75 1.88 10.79
CA VAL A 58 -11.07 1.23 10.58
C VAL A 58 -10.94 0.09 9.58
N LEU A 59 -10.26 0.31 8.44
CA LEU A 59 -10.06 -0.72 7.43
C LEU A 59 -9.30 -1.92 8.01
N ILE A 60 -8.18 -1.69 8.71
CA ILE A 60 -7.40 -2.80 9.31
C ILE A 60 -8.25 -3.58 10.31
N HIS A 61 -9.06 -2.93 11.15
CA HIS A 61 -9.97 -3.64 12.05
C HIS A 61 -11.02 -4.46 11.30
N ARG A 62 -11.49 -4.03 10.15
CA ARG A 62 -12.37 -4.82 9.28
C ARG A 62 -11.65 -6.06 8.74
N LEU A 63 -10.41 -5.92 8.30
CA LEU A 63 -9.61 -7.07 7.84
C LEU A 63 -9.32 -8.07 8.97
N LEU A 64 -9.10 -7.59 10.20
CA LEU A 64 -8.91 -8.46 11.37
C LEU A 64 -10.16 -9.30 11.65
N VAL A 65 -11.34 -8.71 11.59
CA VAL A 65 -12.61 -9.44 11.77
C VAL A 65 -12.80 -10.50 10.68
N GLU A 66 -12.37 -10.21 9.46
CA GLU A 66 -12.51 -11.11 8.31
C GLU A 66 -11.56 -12.31 8.38
N THR A 67 -10.36 -12.10 8.91
CA THR A 67 -9.31 -13.15 8.97
C THR A 67 -9.31 -13.94 10.26
N GLN A 68 -9.95 -13.44 11.33
CA GLN A 68 -9.95 -14.07 12.65
C GLN A 68 -11.40 -14.29 13.14
N PRO A 69 -11.81 -15.52 13.45
CA PRO A 69 -13.16 -15.81 13.95
C PRO A 69 -13.52 -15.03 15.22
N SER A 70 -12.53 -14.66 16.02
CA SER A 70 -12.70 -13.88 17.25
C SER A 70 -11.48 -13.00 17.43
N PRO A 71 -11.38 -11.86 16.72
CA PRO A 71 -10.26 -10.96 16.89
C PRO A 71 -10.24 -10.42 18.32
N SER A 72 -9.07 -10.41 18.95
CA SER A 72 -8.92 -9.79 20.27
C SER A 72 -9.37 -8.35 20.19
N SER A 73 -10.32 -7.96 21.05
CA SER A 73 -10.75 -6.57 21.15
C SER A 73 -9.64 -5.62 21.60
N ALA A 74 -8.51 -6.14 22.09
CA ALA A 74 -7.38 -5.35 22.57
C ALA A 74 -6.37 -4.93 21.49
N ILE A 75 -6.58 -5.31 20.21
CA ILE A 75 -5.63 -4.95 19.13
C ILE A 75 -5.70 -3.44 18.84
N LEU A 76 -4.53 -2.80 18.87
CA LEU A 76 -4.36 -1.41 18.48
C LEU A 76 -3.41 -1.28 17.29
N VAL A 77 -3.83 -0.50 16.29
CA VAL A 77 -3.00 -0.17 15.13
C VAL A 77 -2.24 1.12 15.41
N HIS A 78 -0.95 1.03 15.59
CA HIS A 78 -0.07 2.19 15.78
C HIS A 78 1.04 2.22 14.73
N ASN A 79 1.74 3.33 14.62
CA ASN A 79 2.89 3.42 13.72
C ASN A 79 4.17 3.34 14.55
N ASP A 80 5.17 2.62 14.05
CA ASP A 80 6.52 2.68 14.61
C ASP A 80 7.20 4.03 14.29
N ALA A 81 8.44 4.19 14.75
CA ALA A 81 9.24 5.39 14.50
C ALA A 81 9.56 5.63 13.00
N THR A 82 9.27 4.66 12.12
CA THR A 82 9.44 4.77 10.67
C THR A 82 8.16 5.15 9.94
N GLY A 83 7.03 5.16 10.66
CA GLY A 83 5.70 5.35 10.08
C GLY A 83 5.03 4.05 9.62
N ARG A 84 5.66 2.89 9.81
CA ARG A 84 5.09 1.58 9.44
C ARG A 84 3.98 1.19 10.43
N PRO A 85 2.82 0.70 9.96
CA PRO A 85 1.76 0.22 10.85
C PRO A 85 2.18 -1.09 11.54
N LEU A 86 1.89 -1.16 12.84
CA LEU A 86 2.07 -2.33 13.71
C LEU A 86 0.77 -2.64 14.44
N LEU A 87 0.59 -3.90 14.81
CA LEU A 87 -0.59 -4.42 15.50
C LEU A 87 -0.24 -4.78 16.96
N ALA A 88 -0.33 -3.82 17.88
CA ALA A 88 -0.13 -4.12 19.29
C ALA A 88 -1.26 -5.00 19.82
N GLY A 89 -0.93 -6.05 20.58
CA GLY A 89 -1.89 -7.01 21.12
C GLY A 89 -2.31 -8.11 20.13
N ALA A 90 -1.80 -8.10 18.91
CA ALA A 90 -2.00 -9.18 17.94
C ALA A 90 -0.91 -10.25 18.06
N SER A 91 -1.14 -11.42 17.42
CA SER A 91 -0.10 -12.43 17.24
C SER A 91 1.08 -11.85 16.43
N PRO A 92 2.34 -12.18 16.78
CA PRO A 92 3.53 -11.64 16.09
C PRO A 92 3.66 -12.10 14.63
N ASP A 93 2.95 -13.14 14.23
CA ASP A 93 2.88 -13.64 12.87
C ASP A 93 1.92 -12.85 11.96
N LEU A 94 1.11 -11.96 12.54
CA LEU A 94 0.27 -11.04 11.74
C LEU A 94 1.08 -9.85 11.25
N THR A 95 1.06 -9.65 9.95
CA THR A 95 1.68 -8.51 9.28
C THR A 95 0.64 -7.65 8.59
N VAL A 96 0.91 -6.35 8.55
CA VAL A 96 0.02 -5.37 7.93
C VAL A 96 0.80 -4.37 7.10
N SER A 97 0.25 -3.99 5.95
CA SER A 97 0.69 -2.84 5.17
C SER A 97 -0.50 -1.92 4.90
N LEU A 98 -0.26 -0.60 4.86
CA LEU A 98 -1.28 0.43 4.72
C LEU A 98 -0.79 1.51 3.76
N SER A 99 -1.70 1.99 2.91
CA SER A 99 -1.49 3.17 2.08
C SER A 99 -2.75 4.01 1.98
N HIS A 100 -2.59 5.29 1.69
CA HIS A 100 -3.70 6.19 1.41
C HIS A 100 -3.27 7.30 0.46
N SER A 101 -4.09 7.62 -0.53
CA SER A 101 -3.89 8.73 -1.45
C SER A 101 -5.24 9.29 -1.89
N GLY A 102 -5.37 10.63 -1.92
CA GLY A 102 -6.65 11.26 -2.26
C GLY A 102 -7.79 10.81 -1.33
N THR A 103 -8.79 10.17 -1.91
CA THR A 103 -9.97 9.61 -1.21
C THR A 103 -9.90 8.10 -1.00
N TRP A 104 -8.76 7.47 -1.26
CA TRP A 104 -8.60 6.03 -1.13
C TRP A 104 -7.67 5.64 0.02
N VAL A 105 -8.04 4.55 0.67
CA VAL A 105 -7.23 3.84 1.67
C VAL A 105 -7.17 2.38 1.25
N ALA A 106 -5.98 1.81 1.24
CA ALA A 106 -5.73 0.40 0.96
C ALA A 106 -4.97 -0.23 2.13
N ALA A 107 -5.36 -1.42 2.54
CA ALA A 107 -4.64 -2.20 3.54
C ALA A 107 -4.58 -3.66 3.14
N ILE A 108 -3.48 -4.31 3.46
CA ILE A 108 -3.32 -5.75 3.34
C ILE A 108 -2.92 -6.31 4.69
N LEU A 109 -3.59 -7.37 5.11
CA LEU A 109 -3.31 -8.12 6.34
C LEU A 109 -2.98 -9.55 5.95
N ALA A 110 -1.91 -10.11 6.50
CA ALA A 110 -1.55 -11.50 6.26
C ALA A 110 -0.95 -12.15 7.50
N GLN A 111 -1.03 -13.47 7.56
CA GLN A 111 -0.41 -14.29 8.60
C GLN A 111 0.79 -15.03 8.01
N ASN A 112 1.92 -15.02 8.74
CA ASN A 112 3.18 -15.68 8.34
C ASN A 112 3.71 -15.25 6.96
N SER A 113 3.40 -14.03 6.52
CA SER A 113 3.79 -13.51 5.22
C SER A 113 4.22 -12.04 5.32
N ARG A 114 5.19 -11.63 4.51
CA ARG A 114 5.47 -10.21 4.30
C ARG A 114 4.47 -9.63 3.30
N VAL A 115 4.07 -8.39 3.52
CA VAL A 115 3.08 -7.71 2.68
C VAL A 115 3.49 -6.27 2.37
N GLY A 116 3.13 -5.82 1.19
CA GLY A 116 3.23 -4.44 0.78
C GLY A 116 1.97 -4.03 0.01
N VAL A 117 1.47 -2.82 0.25
CA VAL A 117 0.38 -2.23 -0.52
C VAL A 117 0.62 -0.74 -0.72
N ASP A 118 0.31 -0.27 -1.90
CA ASP A 118 0.30 1.16 -2.20
C ASP A 118 -0.88 1.54 -3.07
N VAL A 119 -1.49 2.69 -2.78
CA VAL A 119 -2.52 3.33 -3.60
C VAL A 119 -2.09 4.75 -3.87
N GLU A 120 -2.10 5.15 -5.16
CA GLU A 120 -1.67 6.49 -5.57
C GLU A 120 -2.67 7.15 -6.51
N GLU A 121 -2.92 8.42 -6.26
CA GLU A 121 -3.60 9.29 -7.21
C GLU A 121 -2.66 9.61 -8.38
N ILE A 122 -3.13 9.37 -9.61
CA ILE A 122 -2.36 9.63 -10.83
C ILE A 122 -2.10 11.13 -10.95
N ARG A 123 -0.83 11.53 -10.92
CA ARG A 123 -0.39 12.92 -10.99
C ARG A 123 0.95 13.03 -11.70
N ASP A 124 1.24 14.16 -12.31
CA ASP A 124 2.54 14.46 -12.95
C ASP A 124 3.74 14.43 -12.01
N LYS A 125 3.50 14.36 -10.70
CA LYS A 125 4.58 14.33 -9.70
C LYS A 125 5.50 13.13 -9.90
N ALA A 126 4.96 11.94 -10.15
CA ALA A 126 5.75 10.73 -10.39
C ALA A 126 6.61 10.87 -11.64
N TYR A 127 6.04 11.37 -12.74
CA TYR A 127 6.78 11.69 -13.97
C TYR A 127 7.97 12.65 -13.70
N ARG A 128 7.71 13.77 -13.04
CA ARG A 128 8.76 14.76 -12.71
C ARG A 128 9.87 14.23 -11.81
N LEU A 129 9.58 13.20 -10.99
CA LEU A 129 10.52 12.60 -10.07
C LEU A 129 11.12 11.29 -10.58
N ALA A 130 10.76 10.83 -11.78
CA ALA A 130 11.13 9.53 -12.35
C ALA A 130 12.65 9.26 -12.28
N SER A 131 13.46 10.26 -12.66
CA SER A 131 14.92 10.17 -12.59
C SER A 131 15.48 9.96 -11.17
N LYS A 132 14.70 10.20 -10.13
CA LYS A 132 15.13 10.00 -8.73
C LYS A 132 14.87 8.58 -8.23
N PHE A 133 13.89 7.87 -8.77
CA PHE A 133 13.50 6.55 -8.26
C PHE A 133 13.63 5.40 -9.27
N LEU A 134 13.61 5.67 -10.58
CA LEU A 134 13.81 4.65 -11.61
C LEU A 134 15.27 4.36 -11.87
N ALA A 135 15.62 3.08 -12.08
CA ALA A 135 16.91 2.68 -12.65
C ALA A 135 17.01 3.15 -14.11
N ALA A 136 18.20 3.18 -14.66
CA ALA A 136 18.41 3.71 -16.01
C ALA A 136 17.64 2.94 -17.10
N ASN A 137 17.62 1.61 -17.01
CA ASN A 137 16.86 0.75 -17.91
C ASN A 137 15.34 0.90 -17.74
N GLU A 138 14.84 1.00 -16.51
CA GLU A 138 13.42 1.25 -16.23
C GLU A 138 12.95 2.59 -16.80
N TRP A 139 13.79 3.62 -16.64
CA TRP A 139 13.50 4.94 -17.19
C TRP A 139 13.48 4.92 -18.71
N ALA A 140 14.49 4.31 -19.35
CA ALA A 140 14.55 4.20 -20.80
C ALA A 140 13.30 3.46 -21.35
N ALA A 141 12.90 2.36 -20.72
CA ALA A 141 11.68 1.63 -21.07
C ALA A 141 10.41 2.48 -20.91
N ALA A 142 10.29 3.22 -19.80
CA ALA A 142 9.14 4.10 -19.56
C ALA A 142 9.07 5.26 -20.57
N GLN A 143 10.22 5.83 -20.96
CA GLN A 143 10.28 6.87 -21.99
C GLN A 143 9.87 6.32 -23.36
N ALA A 144 10.36 5.15 -23.74
CA ALA A 144 9.98 4.51 -25.00
C ALA A 144 8.48 4.20 -25.07
N ALA A 145 7.90 3.69 -23.98
CA ALA A 145 6.47 3.46 -23.87
C ALA A 145 5.66 4.75 -23.97
N SER A 146 6.15 5.86 -23.40
CA SER A 146 5.46 7.16 -23.45
C SER A 146 5.51 7.83 -24.83
N GLN A 147 6.47 7.47 -25.68
CA GLN A 147 6.56 7.96 -27.06
C GLN A 147 5.66 7.18 -28.04
N ALA A 148 5.25 5.98 -27.67
CA ALA A 148 4.42 5.08 -28.48
C ALA A 148 2.91 5.37 -28.36
N ASP A 149 2.50 6.66 -28.34
CA ASP A 149 1.09 7.11 -28.36
C ASP A 149 0.22 6.57 -27.21
N THR A 150 0.83 6.39 -26.02
CA THR A 150 0.09 6.00 -24.83
C THR A 150 -0.60 7.22 -24.20
N PRO A 151 -1.94 7.18 -24.01
CA PRO A 151 -2.72 8.39 -23.66
C PRO A 151 -2.42 8.95 -22.26
N ASP A 152 -1.66 8.29 -21.41
CA ASP A 152 -1.41 8.77 -20.05
C ASP A 152 -0.05 8.37 -19.48
N ALA A 153 0.97 9.14 -19.86
CA ALA A 153 2.31 9.01 -19.28
C ALA A 153 2.28 9.13 -17.74
N SER A 154 1.43 10.00 -17.17
CA SER A 154 1.30 10.19 -15.73
C SER A 154 0.80 8.94 -15.03
N ALA A 155 -0.13 8.18 -15.65
CA ALA A 155 -0.60 6.91 -15.12
C ALA A 155 0.51 5.86 -15.08
N HIS A 156 1.30 5.75 -16.16
CA HIS A 156 2.42 4.81 -16.21
C HIS A 156 3.47 5.12 -15.12
N TYR A 157 3.91 6.39 -15.01
CA TYR A 157 4.89 6.75 -13.99
C TYR A 157 4.33 6.64 -12.56
N SER A 158 3.04 6.91 -12.35
CA SER A 158 2.38 6.69 -11.06
C SER A 158 2.31 5.21 -10.70
N LEU A 159 2.10 4.33 -11.68
CA LEU A 159 2.13 2.87 -11.50
C LEU A 159 3.54 2.39 -11.12
N LEU A 160 4.59 2.85 -11.81
CA LEU A 160 5.98 2.52 -11.48
C LEU A 160 6.37 3.00 -10.08
N TRP A 161 5.96 4.21 -9.71
CA TRP A 161 6.16 4.74 -8.36
C TRP A 161 5.47 3.88 -7.30
N SER A 162 4.19 3.61 -7.48
CA SER A 162 3.38 2.81 -6.57
C SER A 162 3.93 1.38 -6.42
N ALA A 163 4.39 0.76 -7.52
CA ALA A 163 5.04 -0.56 -7.47
C ALA A 163 6.32 -0.56 -6.62
N LYS A 164 7.15 0.48 -6.75
CA LYS A 164 8.35 0.61 -5.91
C LYS A 164 8.03 0.90 -4.44
N GLU A 165 7.00 1.70 -4.16
CA GLU A 165 6.50 1.92 -2.79
C GLU A 165 5.96 0.61 -2.18
N THR A 166 5.27 -0.22 -2.96
CA THR A 166 4.83 -1.55 -2.54
C THR A 166 6.00 -2.44 -2.17
N LEU A 167 7.04 -2.48 -3.00
CA LEU A 167 8.25 -3.26 -2.75
C LEU A 167 9.05 -2.73 -1.55
N TYR A 168 9.10 -1.41 -1.37
CA TYR A 168 9.67 -0.76 -0.19
C TYR A 168 8.96 -1.16 1.11
N LYS A 169 7.62 -1.15 1.09
CA LYS A 169 6.80 -1.56 2.24
C LYS A 169 6.97 -3.05 2.53
N LEU A 170 7.05 -3.89 1.50
CA LEU A 170 7.34 -5.32 1.64
C LEU A 170 8.70 -5.58 2.28
N ALA A 171 9.73 -4.83 1.90
CA ALA A 171 11.09 -4.95 2.42
C ALA A 171 11.18 -4.64 3.92
N ALA A 172 10.29 -3.78 4.44
CA ALA A 172 10.20 -3.42 5.85
C ALA A 172 11.53 -2.94 6.47
N GLN A 173 12.41 -2.31 5.66
CA GLN A 173 13.76 -1.87 6.05
C GLN A 173 13.96 -0.41 5.68
N ARG A 174 14.76 0.32 6.48
CA ARG A 174 15.18 1.70 6.19
C ARG A 174 16.40 1.75 5.28
N GLY A 175 16.63 2.92 4.67
CA GLY A 175 17.85 3.20 3.90
C GLY A 175 17.91 2.52 2.54
N ILE A 176 16.77 2.03 2.03
CA ILE A 176 16.67 1.39 0.72
C ILE A 176 16.81 2.46 -0.37
N ILE A 177 17.68 2.19 -1.34
CA ILE A 177 17.88 3.02 -2.52
C ILE A 177 16.98 2.50 -3.65
N PHE A 178 15.96 3.25 -3.99
CA PHE A 178 14.92 2.86 -4.97
C PHE A 178 15.50 2.44 -6.33
N LYS A 179 16.52 3.14 -6.81
CA LYS A 179 17.11 2.87 -8.13
C LYS A 179 17.86 1.54 -8.25
N THR A 180 18.45 1.08 -7.16
CA THR A 180 19.39 -0.05 -7.20
C THR A 180 18.93 -1.25 -6.39
N GLN A 181 17.98 -1.04 -5.49
CA GLN A 181 17.51 -2.08 -4.57
C GLN A 181 16.06 -2.50 -4.80
N LEU A 182 15.25 -1.65 -5.45
CA LEU A 182 13.87 -1.94 -5.82
C LEU A 182 13.78 -1.94 -7.35
N LEU A 183 13.97 -3.10 -7.98
CA LEU A 183 14.04 -3.19 -9.44
C LEU A 183 12.73 -3.76 -9.99
N LEU A 184 12.20 -3.12 -11.02
CA LEU A 184 11.02 -3.58 -11.75
C LEU A 184 11.44 -4.21 -13.07
N GLY A 185 10.86 -5.35 -13.40
CA GLY A 185 11.01 -6.00 -14.69
C GLY A 185 10.12 -5.37 -15.76
N GLU A 186 10.26 -5.82 -16.99
CA GLU A 186 9.45 -5.38 -18.11
C GLU A 186 8.01 -5.90 -17.98
N PHE A 187 7.04 -5.05 -18.30
CA PHE A 187 5.63 -5.39 -18.37
C PHE A 187 4.90 -4.42 -19.31
N GLU A 188 3.74 -4.82 -19.80
CA GLU A 188 2.84 -3.95 -20.56
C GLU A 188 1.78 -3.36 -19.63
N PRO A 189 1.70 -2.02 -19.49
CA PRO A 189 0.66 -1.38 -18.68
C PRO A 189 -0.75 -1.65 -19.22
N ARG A 190 -1.63 -2.17 -18.36
CA ARG A 190 -3.05 -2.47 -18.63
C ARG A 190 -3.92 -1.92 -17.49
N GLU A 191 -5.22 -2.20 -17.50
CA GLU A 191 -6.12 -1.86 -16.38
C GLU A 191 -5.80 -2.67 -15.12
N SER A 192 -5.27 -3.88 -15.28
CA SER A 192 -4.75 -4.73 -14.20
C SER A 192 -3.71 -5.69 -14.74
N GLY A 193 -2.85 -6.20 -13.88
CA GLY A 193 -1.81 -7.14 -14.27
C GLY A 193 -0.78 -7.36 -13.17
N GLU A 194 0.38 -7.83 -13.58
CA GLU A 194 1.49 -8.17 -12.72
C GLU A 194 2.77 -7.50 -13.21
N ILE A 195 3.62 -7.08 -12.28
CA ILE A 195 4.94 -6.50 -12.55
C ILE A 195 5.97 -7.40 -11.87
N PRO A 196 6.86 -8.05 -12.64
CA PRO A 196 8.01 -8.74 -12.07
C PRO A 196 8.88 -7.73 -11.31
N ALA A 197 9.32 -8.08 -10.11
CA ALA A 197 10.14 -7.19 -9.31
C ALA A 197 11.28 -7.96 -8.62
N THR A 198 12.37 -7.26 -8.35
CA THR A 198 13.51 -7.79 -7.62
C THR A 198 13.86 -6.85 -6.48
N LEU A 199 13.92 -7.38 -5.28
CA LEU A 199 14.38 -6.70 -4.09
C LEU A 199 15.83 -7.12 -3.79
N VAL A 200 16.72 -6.13 -3.63
CA VAL A 200 18.16 -6.35 -3.36
C VAL A 200 18.49 -5.84 -1.96
N LEU A 201 18.69 -6.74 -1.01
CA LEU A 201 19.02 -6.38 0.38
C LEU A 201 20.29 -7.11 0.82
N GLY A 202 21.26 -6.37 1.33
CA GLY A 202 22.51 -6.97 1.81
C GLY A 202 23.26 -7.80 0.75
N GLY A 203 23.11 -7.49 -0.53
CA GLY A 203 23.69 -8.27 -1.64
C GLY A 203 22.84 -9.48 -2.07
N VAL A 204 21.79 -9.82 -1.34
CA VAL A 204 20.85 -10.91 -1.69
C VAL A 204 19.75 -10.35 -2.58
N GLN A 205 19.44 -11.08 -3.66
CA GLN A 205 18.34 -10.76 -4.57
C GLN A 205 17.17 -11.72 -4.33
N THR A 206 15.98 -11.17 -4.12
CA THR A 206 14.73 -11.94 -4.05
C THR A 206 13.78 -11.48 -5.14
N ARG A 207 13.09 -12.43 -5.79
CA ARG A 207 12.11 -12.16 -6.84
C ARG A 207 10.72 -12.07 -6.25
N HIS A 208 9.96 -11.11 -6.72
CA HIS A 208 8.59 -10.83 -6.28
C HIS A 208 7.70 -10.58 -7.50
N CYS A 209 6.40 -10.74 -7.31
CA CYS A 209 5.39 -10.35 -8.28
C CYS A 209 4.49 -9.29 -7.63
N ILE A 210 4.42 -8.11 -8.23
CA ILE A 210 3.55 -7.02 -7.78
C ILE A 210 2.30 -7.03 -8.64
N CYS A 211 1.17 -7.34 -8.01
CA CYS A 211 -0.13 -7.19 -8.66
C CYS A 211 -0.55 -5.73 -8.69
N TYR A 212 -1.24 -5.31 -9.75
CA TYR A 212 -1.78 -3.94 -9.84
C TYR A 212 -3.17 -3.91 -10.46
N SER A 213 -3.92 -2.85 -10.16
CA SER A 213 -5.20 -2.52 -10.78
C SER A 213 -5.46 -1.02 -10.69
N LYS A 214 -6.47 -0.56 -11.45
CA LYS A 214 -7.00 0.80 -11.35
C LYS A 214 -8.36 0.75 -10.66
N PRO A 215 -8.45 1.05 -9.35
CA PRO A 215 -9.70 0.95 -8.59
C PRO A 215 -10.75 1.99 -9.01
N SER A 216 -10.32 3.07 -9.60
CA SER A 216 -11.17 4.08 -10.23
C SER A 216 -10.34 4.92 -11.21
N PRO A 217 -10.98 5.68 -12.12
CA PRO A 217 -10.27 6.66 -12.93
C PRO A 217 -9.41 7.57 -12.06
N GLY A 218 -8.16 7.77 -12.46
CA GLY A 218 -7.22 8.63 -11.75
C GLY A 218 -6.49 7.99 -10.56
N TYR A 219 -6.60 6.68 -10.34
CA TYR A 219 -5.88 5.97 -9.27
C TYR A 219 -5.27 4.66 -9.73
N VAL A 220 -4.13 4.32 -9.15
CA VAL A 220 -3.49 3.00 -9.24
C VAL A 220 -3.39 2.39 -7.85
N LEU A 221 -3.56 1.07 -7.79
CA LEU A 221 -3.36 0.23 -6.61
C LEU A 221 -2.32 -0.81 -6.97
N THR A 222 -1.31 -0.98 -6.12
CA THR A 222 -0.33 -2.06 -6.24
C THR A 222 -0.22 -2.81 -4.92
N TYR A 223 -0.02 -4.12 -4.98
CA TYR A 223 0.15 -4.94 -3.79
C TYR A 223 1.01 -6.16 -4.07
N CYS A 224 1.65 -6.63 -3.03
CA CYS A 224 2.43 -7.85 -3.04
C CYS A 224 2.27 -8.56 -1.70
N HIS A 225 2.12 -9.88 -1.72
CA HIS A 225 2.23 -10.73 -0.54
C HIS A 225 3.12 -11.92 -0.87
N GLU A 226 3.91 -12.32 0.08
CA GLU A 226 4.70 -13.54 -0.04
C GLU A 226 3.89 -14.70 0.51
N SER A 227 3.79 -15.79 -0.23
CA SER A 227 3.29 -17.02 0.35
C SER A 227 4.24 -17.51 1.43
N PRO A 228 3.75 -18.08 2.54
CA PRO A 228 4.61 -18.78 3.49
C PRO A 228 5.43 -19.83 2.74
N ALA A 229 6.73 -19.89 3.02
CA ALA A 229 7.61 -20.92 2.49
C ALA A 229 7.22 -22.31 3.03
#